data_74d41d5fc1642286c8114306043512af
#
_entry.id   74d41d5fc1642286c8114306043512af
#
_cell.length_a   1.000
_cell.length_b   1.000
_cell.length_c   1.000
_cell.angle_alpha   90.00
_cell.angle_beta   90.00
_cell.angle_gamma   90.00
#
_symmetry.space_group_name_H-M   'P 1'
#
loop_
_entity.id
_entity.type
_entity.pdbx_description
1 polymer ?
#
loop_
_entity_poly.entity_id
_entity_poly.type
_entity_poly.pdbx_seq_one_letter_code
_entity_poly.pdbx_strand_id
1 'polypeptide(L)'
;MKNKEKDMKWTTLDSEYLFRRPWLTARKDRVRLPNGHVIEEYYVLEYPDWINVIAITPDDKFVFVRQYRYALGKTVNEIVAGVCEEGEDPLETAKRELMEETGYGGGEWTKTATLSPNASAMSNLTHCYIARGVELTGGRSLDEGEDLEVC
;
A
#
# COMPACT_ATOMS: atom_id res chain seq x y z
N MET A 1 26.91 -20.94 -22.31
CA MET A 1 27.11 -19.48 -22.31
C MET A 1 25.99 -18.89 -21.45
N LYS A 2 26.30 -18.27 -20.29
CA LYS A 2 25.28 -17.53 -19.51
C LYS A 2 24.93 -16.29 -20.31
N ASN A 3 23.72 -16.18 -20.84
CA ASN A 3 23.22 -14.92 -21.38
C ASN A 3 23.34 -13.88 -20.26
N LYS A 4 24.18 -12.87 -20.42
CA LYS A 4 24.14 -11.69 -19.57
C LYS A 4 22.77 -11.05 -19.77
N GLU A 5 21.94 -11.03 -18.72
CA GLU A 5 20.70 -10.28 -18.77
C GLU A 5 20.99 -8.84 -19.16
N LYS A 6 20.22 -8.32 -20.12
CA LYS A 6 20.36 -6.94 -20.58
C LYS A 6 19.92 -6.02 -19.45
N ASP A 7 20.77 -5.05 -19.10
CA ASP A 7 20.36 -3.98 -18.18
C ASP A 7 19.22 -3.16 -18.82
N MET A 8 18.08 -3.18 -18.15
CA MET A 8 16.86 -2.49 -18.58
C MET A 8 16.66 -1.15 -17.84
N LYS A 9 17.61 -0.76 -17.01
CA LYS A 9 17.51 0.47 -16.20
C LYS A 9 17.45 1.72 -17.10
N TRP A 10 16.51 2.58 -16.79
CA TRP A 10 16.37 3.90 -17.41
C TRP A 10 17.23 4.93 -16.69
N THR A 11 17.59 5.98 -17.40
CA THR A 11 18.36 7.09 -16.84
C THR A 11 17.48 8.31 -16.75
N THR A 12 17.32 8.87 -15.55
CA THR A 12 16.68 10.16 -15.35
C THR A 12 17.60 11.25 -15.86
N LEU A 13 17.11 12.08 -16.76
CA LEU A 13 17.84 13.22 -17.35
C LEU A 13 17.49 14.53 -16.65
N ASP A 14 16.24 14.67 -16.23
CA ASP A 14 15.73 15.83 -15.50
C ASP A 14 14.50 15.43 -14.68
N SER A 15 14.17 16.17 -13.62
CA SER A 15 13.06 15.89 -12.71
C SER A 15 12.48 17.17 -12.13
N GLU A 16 11.17 17.33 -12.21
CA GLU A 16 10.41 18.49 -11.71
C GLU A 16 9.24 18.02 -10.85
N TYR A 17 9.13 18.53 -9.62
CA TYR A 17 7.96 18.28 -8.79
C TYR A 17 6.80 19.21 -9.20
N LEU A 18 5.68 18.61 -9.57
CA LEU A 18 4.45 19.32 -9.90
C LEU A 18 3.63 19.66 -8.65
N PHE A 19 3.56 18.69 -7.72
CA PHE A 19 2.87 18.83 -6.44
C PHE A 19 3.67 18.15 -5.34
N ARG A 20 3.70 18.80 -4.16
CA ARG A 20 4.18 18.23 -2.90
C ARG A 20 3.18 18.57 -1.82
N ARG A 21 2.25 17.66 -1.54
CA ARG A 21 1.21 17.78 -0.53
C ARG A 21 1.17 16.51 0.31
N PRO A 22 0.63 16.52 1.54
CA PRO A 22 0.62 15.36 2.42
C PRO A 22 0.09 14.08 1.76
N TRP A 23 -0.94 14.20 0.93
CA TRP A 23 -1.60 13.07 0.28
C TRP A 23 -1.42 13.02 -1.24
N LEU A 24 -0.54 13.84 -1.78
CA LEU A 24 -0.24 13.86 -3.22
C LEU A 24 1.14 14.45 -3.48
N THR A 25 2.09 13.58 -3.78
CA THR A 25 3.38 13.99 -4.35
C THR A 25 3.45 13.48 -5.78
N ALA A 26 3.59 14.39 -6.72
CA ALA A 26 3.71 14.06 -8.13
C ALA A 26 4.89 14.81 -8.74
N ARG A 27 5.71 14.09 -9.51
CA ARG A 27 6.79 14.67 -10.31
C ARG A 27 6.69 14.27 -11.77
N LYS A 28 7.30 15.07 -12.60
CA LYS A 28 7.50 14.84 -14.03
C LYS A 28 8.99 14.63 -14.27
N ASP A 29 9.35 13.51 -14.85
CA ASP A 29 10.71 13.15 -15.19
C ASP A 29 10.91 13.12 -16.71
N ARG A 30 12.07 13.59 -17.15
CA ARG A 30 12.59 13.32 -18.49
C ARG A 30 13.54 12.14 -18.40
N VAL A 31 13.28 11.07 -19.15
CA VAL A 31 14.01 9.81 -18.98
C VAL A 31 14.53 9.27 -20.30
N ARG A 32 15.67 8.56 -20.25
CA ARG A 32 16.24 7.86 -21.41
C ARG A 32 16.20 6.35 -21.19
N LEU A 33 15.64 5.64 -22.14
CA LEU A 33 15.59 4.19 -22.18
C LEU A 33 16.94 3.60 -22.62
N PRO A 34 17.20 2.31 -22.34
CA PRO A 34 18.44 1.62 -22.78
C PRO A 34 18.62 1.56 -24.31
N ASN A 35 17.55 1.71 -25.08
CA ASN A 35 17.60 1.78 -26.55
C ASN A 35 17.93 3.18 -27.09
N GLY A 36 18.14 4.17 -26.17
CA GLY A 36 18.45 5.55 -26.50
C GLY A 36 17.23 6.47 -26.68
N HIS A 37 16.00 5.91 -26.75
CA HIS A 37 14.79 6.72 -26.84
C HIS A 37 14.61 7.59 -25.60
N VAL A 38 14.19 8.84 -25.77
CA VAL A 38 13.91 9.78 -24.68
C VAL A 38 12.40 9.97 -24.58
N ILE A 39 11.88 9.79 -23.38
CA ILE A 39 10.52 10.17 -23.00
C ILE A 39 10.65 11.53 -22.34
N GLU A 40 10.05 12.56 -22.93
CA GLU A 40 10.14 13.96 -22.48
C GLU A 40 9.34 14.18 -21.19
N GLU A 41 8.22 13.46 -21.01
CA GLU A 41 7.36 13.57 -19.82
C GLU A 41 6.94 12.18 -19.34
N TYR A 42 7.50 11.76 -18.20
CA TYR A 42 7.12 10.55 -17.48
C TYR A 42 6.64 10.96 -16.08
N TYR A 43 5.40 10.64 -15.75
CA TYR A 43 4.79 11.06 -14.49
C TYR A 43 4.92 9.98 -13.42
N VAL A 44 5.41 10.38 -12.24
CA VAL A 44 5.56 9.52 -11.08
C VAL A 44 4.76 10.09 -9.91
N LEU A 45 3.96 9.22 -9.28
CA LEU A 45 3.32 9.49 -8.00
C LEU A 45 4.17 8.84 -6.90
N GLU A 46 4.57 9.64 -5.93
CA GLU A 46 5.35 9.18 -4.78
C GLU A 46 4.42 9.04 -3.57
N TYR A 47 4.37 7.84 -3.04
CA TYR A 47 3.63 7.49 -1.82
C TYR A 47 4.55 6.72 -0.87
N PRO A 48 4.28 6.75 0.44
CA PRO A 48 4.85 5.75 1.36
C PRO A 48 4.36 4.36 0.99
N ASP A 49 5.03 3.33 1.50
CA ASP A 49 4.59 1.97 1.33
C ASP A 49 3.25 1.73 2.05
N TRP A 50 2.49 0.78 1.57
CA TRP A 50 1.19 0.37 2.12
C TRP A 50 1.24 -1.06 2.62
N ILE A 51 0.31 -1.38 3.51
CA ILE A 51 0.00 -2.75 3.89
C ILE A 51 -1.42 -3.14 3.49
N ASN A 52 -1.62 -4.44 3.28
CA ASN A 52 -2.93 -5.07 3.19
C ASN A 52 -2.96 -6.32 4.07
N VAL A 53 -4.06 -6.51 4.81
CA VAL A 53 -4.24 -7.64 5.72
C VAL A 53 -5.51 -8.40 5.39
N ILE A 54 -5.38 -9.68 5.05
CA ILE A 54 -6.48 -10.63 5.07
C ILE A 54 -6.54 -11.22 6.48
N ALA A 55 -7.47 -10.76 7.31
CA ALA A 55 -7.66 -11.21 8.68
C ALA A 55 -8.76 -12.27 8.76
N ILE A 56 -8.47 -13.41 9.42
CA ILE A 56 -9.35 -14.57 9.52
C ILE A 56 -9.47 -14.96 10.98
N THR A 57 -10.69 -15.05 11.49
CA THR A 57 -11.02 -15.43 12.85
C THR A 57 -10.84 -16.95 13.08
N PRO A 58 -10.85 -17.45 14.33
CA PRO A 58 -10.78 -18.89 14.62
C PRO A 58 -11.93 -19.72 14.04
N ASP A 59 -13.09 -19.10 13.77
CA ASP A 59 -14.25 -19.73 13.13
C ASP A 59 -14.31 -19.51 11.61
N ASP A 60 -13.13 -19.25 10.99
CA ASP A 60 -12.92 -19.10 9.54
C ASP A 60 -13.72 -17.97 8.88
N LYS A 61 -14.04 -16.91 9.62
CA LYS A 61 -14.65 -15.70 9.06
C LYS A 61 -13.59 -14.67 8.69
N PHE A 62 -13.82 -13.97 7.58
CA PHE A 62 -13.01 -12.84 7.19
C PHE A 62 -13.45 -11.58 7.91
N VAL A 63 -12.50 -10.77 8.34
CA VAL A 63 -12.74 -9.44 8.89
C VAL A 63 -12.57 -8.42 7.78
N PHE A 64 -13.64 -7.68 7.48
CA PHE A 64 -13.65 -6.59 6.51
C PHE A 64 -13.96 -5.27 7.19
N VAL A 65 -13.54 -4.18 6.55
CA VAL A 65 -13.97 -2.83 6.84
C VAL A 65 -14.85 -2.32 5.73
N ARG A 66 -15.93 -1.61 6.07
CA ARG A 66 -16.86 -1.00 5.14
C ARG A 66 -16.78 0.51 5.27
N GLN A 67 -16.44 1.20 4.18
CA GLN A 67 -16.27 2.64 4.19
C GLN A 67 -16.64 3.28 2.84
N TYR A 68 -16.92 4.58 2.87
CA TYR A 68 -17.16 5.35 1.65
C TYR A 68 -15.84 5.82 1.05
N ARG A 69 -15.57 5.42 -0.18
CA ARG A 69 -14.40 5.88 -0.94
C ARG A 69 -14.82 7.01 -1.88
N TYR A 70 -14.51 8.24 -1.47
CA TYR A 70 -14.90 9.46 -2.20
C TYR A 70 -14.51 9.42 -3.68
N ALA A 71 -13.27 9.02 -3.99
CA ALA A 71 -12.78 8.93 -5.37
C ALA A 71 -13.55 7.90 -6.22
N LEU A 72 -14.11 6.86 -5.61
CA LEU A 72 -14.95 5.86 -6.27
C LEU A 72 -16.44 6.24 -6.29
N GLY A 73 -16.85 7.22 -5.48
CA GLY A 73 -18.23 7.66 -5.33
C GLY A 73 -19.15 6.59 -4.72
N LYS A 74 -18.64 5.66 -3.92
CA LYS A 74 -19.44 4.56 -3.37
C LYS A 74 -18.87 3.99 -2.07
N THR A 75 -19.75 3.33 -1.30
CA THR A 75 -19.38 2.51 -0.15
C THR A 75 -18.90 1.13 -0.63
N VAL A 76 -17.80 0.64 -0.11
CA VAL A 76 -17.19 -0.64 -0.46
C VAL A 76 -16.79 -1.41 0.79
N ASN A 77 -16.69 -2.73 0.67
CA ASN A 77 -16.08 -3.60 1.67
C ASN A 77 -14.64 -3.87 1.23
N GLU A 78 -13.72 -3.69 2.14
CA GLU A 78 -12.28 -3.79 1.89
C GLU A 78 -11.62 -4.65 2.97
N ILE A 79 -10.50 -5.28 2.63
CA ILE A 79 -9.58 -5.80 3.63
C ILE A 79 -8.90 -4.63 4.34
N VAL A 80 -8.40 -4.84 5.56
CA VAL A 80 -7.65 -3.83 6.31
C VAL A 80 -6.43 -3.38 5.48
N ALA A 81 -6.25 -2.07 5.41
CA ALA A 81 -5.16 -1.45 4.66
C ALA A 81 -4.72 -0.16 5.35
N GLY A 82 -3.43 0.10 5.33
CA GLY A 82 -2.89 1.32 5.93
C GLY A 82 -1.55 1.72 5.33
N VAL A 83 -1.05 2.84 5.82
CA VAL A 83 0.20 3.46 5.38
C VAL A 83 1.31 3.12 6.35
N CYS A 84 2.46 2.67 5.83
CA CYS A 84 3.66 2.53 6.65
C CYS A 84 4.20 3.91 7.00
N GLU A 85 4.37 4.19 8.29
CA GLU A 85 5.08 5.38 8.74
C GLU A 85 6.57 5.29 8.41
N GLU A 86 7.25 6.43 8.39
CA GLU A 86 8.67 6.48 8.07
C GLU A 86 9.51 5.65 9.08
N GLY A 87 10.14 4.60 8.57
CA GLY A 87 10.97 3.69 9.38
C GLY A 87 10.21 2.61 10.13
N GLU A 88 8.87 2.54 9.98
CA GLU A 88 8.04 1.48 10.58
C GLU A 88 8.23 0.15 9.81
N ASP A 89 8.32 -0.95 10.55
CA ASP A 89 8.32 -2.29 9.93
C ASP A 89 6.92 -2.60 9.38
N PRO A 90 6.79 -3.03 8.11
CA PRO A 90 5.47 -3.26 7.50
C PRO A 90 4.61 -4.31 8.23
N LEU A 91 5.18 -5.27 8.95
CA LEU A 91 4.40 -6.21 9.77
C LEU A 91 3.84 -5.53 11.01
N GLU A 92 4.61 -4.64 11.64
CA GLU A 92 4.12 -3.89 12.79
C GLU A 92 3.04 -2.88 12.38
N THR A 93 3.21 -2.20 11.22
CA THR A 93 2.13 -1.42 10.60
C THR A 93 0.87 -2.26 10.42
N ALA A 94 0.99 -3.47 9.83
CA ALA A 94 -0.15 -4.33 9.57
C ALA A 94 -0.90 -4.75 10.85
N LYS A 95 -0.18 -4.99 11.94
CA LYS A 95 -0.76 -5.31 13.26
C LYS A 95 -1.45 -4.09 13.88
N ARG A 96 -0.83 -2.93 13.79
CA ARG A 96 -1.36 -1.65 14.30
C ARG A 96 -2.66 -1.30 13.59
N GLU A 97 -2.67 -1.27 12.26
CA GLU A 97 -3.85 -0.95 11.44
C GLU A 97 -5.01 -1.93 11.68
N LEU A 98 -4.72 -3.25 11.75
CA LEU A 98 -5.75 -4.23 12.08
C LEU A 98 -6.42 -3.91 13.43
N MET A 99 -5.62 -3.58 14.43
CA MET A 99 -6.14 -3.24 15.76
C MET A 99 -6.92 -1.93 15.74
N GLU A 100 -6.38 -0.88 15.14
CA GLU A 100 -6.97 0.46 15.12
C GLU A 100 -8.29 0.49 14.38
N GLU A 101 -8.35 -0.07 13.17
CA GLU A 101 -9.57 -0.09 12.36
C GLU A 101 -10.63 -1.06 12.88
N THR A 102 -10.23 -2.22 13.42
CA THR A 102 -11.17 -3.32 13.67
C THR A 102 -11.29 -3.75 15.13
N GLY A 103 -10.29 -3.49 15.96
CA GLY A 103 -10.17 -4.02 17.31
C GLY A 103 -9.71 -5.49 17.36
N TYR A 104 -9.47 -6.12 16.21
CA TYR A 104 -8.92 -7.48 16.14
C TYR A 104 -7.40 -7.48 16.23
N GLY A 105 -6.85 -8.54 16.83
CA GLY A 105 -5.41 -8.71 16.97
C GLY A 105 -5.00 -10.16 17.26
N GLY A 106 -3.72 -10.37 17.57
CA GLY A 106 -3.16 -11.70 17.77
C GLY A 106 -3.04 -12.50 16.48
N GLY A 107 -3.22 -13.84 16.59
CA GLY A 107 -3.16 -14.75 15.46
C GLY A 107 -1.75 -15.01 14.92
N GLU A 108 -1.68 -15.88 13.90
CA GLU A 108 -0.46 -16.21 13.16
C GLU A 108 -0.37 -15.40 11.88
N TRP A 109 0.77 -14.72 11.69
CA TRP A 109 0.99 -13.83 10.58
C TRP A 109 1.91 -14.42 9.52
N THR A 110 1.48 -14.35 8.27
CA THR A 110 2.28 -14.78 7.11
C THR A 110 2.32 -13.67 6.08
N LYS A 111 3.53 -13.25 5.68
CA LYS A 111 3.71 -12.36 4.53
C LYS A 111 3.47 -13.16 3.25
N THR A 112 2.55 -12.72 2.41
CA THR A 112 2.15 -13.43 1.18
C THR A 112 2.80 -12.86 -0.06
N ALA A 113 2.92 -11.53 -0.13
CA ALA A 113 3.48 -10.84 -1.28
C ALA A 113 4.02 -9.46 -0.91
N THR A 114 4.86 -8.92 -1.80
CA THR A 114 5.13 -7.49 -1.93
C THR A 114 4.86 -7.12 -3.36
N LEU A 115 3.93 -6.20 -3.59
CA LEU A 115 3.41 -5.85 -4.91
C LEU A 115 3.62 -4.36 -5.17
N SER A 116 3.77 -3.98 -6.43
CA SER A 116 3.59 -2.58 -6.82
C SER A 116 2.11 -2.35 -7.15
N PRO A 117 1.42 -1.40 -6.52
CA PRO A 117 0.01 -1.12 -6.79
C PRO A 117 -0.21 -0.60 -8.22
N ASN A 118 0.76 0.13 -8.76
CA ASN A 118 0.81 0.55 -10.16
C ASN A 118 2.25 0.85 -10.58
N ALA A 119 2.97 -0.18 -11.02
CA ALA A 119 4.39 -0.09 -11.36
C ALA A 119 4.71 0.90 -12.50
N SER A 120 3.72 1.34 -13.27
CA SER A 120 3.94 2.31 -14.36
C SER A 120 3.93 3.77 -13.90
N ALA A 121 3.43 4.05 -12.70
CA ALA A 121 3.27 5.43 -12.24
C ALA A 121 3.55 5.66 -10.75
N MET A 122 3.51 4.60 -9.91
CA MET A 122 3.67 4.73 -8.47
C MET A 122 5.00 4.16 -8.00
N SER A 123 5.65 4.84 -7.06
CA SER A 123 6.97 4.45 -6.55
C SER A 123 6.93 3.52 -5.35
N ASN A 124 5.77 3.43 -4.68
CA ASN A 124 5.62 2.66 -3.45
C ASN A 124 5.30 1.18 -3.69
N LEU A 125 5.45 0.40 -2.65
CA LEU A 125 5.07 -1.00 -2.59
C LEU A 125 3.88 -1.21 -1.65
N THR A 126 3.18 -2.34 -1.84
CA THR A 126 2.15 -2.84 -0.93
C THR A 126 2.61 -4.18 -0.36
N HIS A 127 2.73 -4.25 0.97
CA HIS A 127 3.11 -5.46 1.69
C HIS A 127 1.84 -6.19 2.14
N CYS A 128 1.63 -7.39 1.61
CA CYS A 128 0.42 -8.18 1.83
C CYS A 128 0.64 -9.27 2.88
N TYR A 129 -0.28 -9.36 3.84
CA TYR A 129 -0.25 -10.33 4.92
C TYR A 129 -1.56 -11.12 5.03
N ILE A 130 -1.46 -12.33 5.56
CA ILE A 130 -2.59 -13.08 6.10
C ILE A 130 -2.35 -13.22 7.60
N ALA A 131 -3.37 -12.88 8.41
CA ALA A 131 -3.41 -13.11 9.85
C ALA A 131 -4.52 -14.13 10.16
N ARG A 132 -4.17 -15.31 10.67
CA ARG A 132 -5.12 -16.38 11.00
C ARG A 132 -5.31 -16.51 12.50
N GLY A 133 -6.55 -16.72 12.93
CA GLY A 133 -6.89 -16.86 14.33
C GLY A 133 -6.86 -15.52 15.06
N VAL A 134 -7.18 -14.43 14.37
CA VAL A 134 -7.31 -13.12 15.00
C VAL A 134 -8.59 -13.07 15.83
N GLU A 135 -8.52 -12.42 17.00
CA GLU A 135 -9.63 -12.29 17.94
C GLU A 135 -9.86 -10.82 18.27
N LEU A 136 -11.07 -10.49 18.70
CA LEU A 136 -11.39 -9.16 19.20
C LEU A 136 -10.67 -8.96 20.55
N THR A 137 -9.66 -8.12 20.57
CA THR A 137 -8.78 -7.94 21.73
C THR A 137 -8.88 -6.55 22.36
N GLY A 138 -9.47 -5.57 21.66
CA GLY A 138 -9.57 -4.21 22.17
C GLY A 138 -10.62 -3.36 21.48
N GLY A 139 -10.70 -2.11 21.90
CA GLY A 139 -11.50 -1.10 21.23
C GLY A 139 -10.76 -0.53 20.03
N ARG A 140 -11.51 -0.13 19.02
CA ARG A 140 -11.00 0.57 17.84
C ARG A 140 -10.49 1.97 18.22
N SER A 141 -9.51 2.45 17.49
CA SER A 141 -8.98 3.81 17.61
C SER A 141 -8.83 4.41 16.22
N LEU A 142 -9.94 4.91 15.68
CA LEU A 142 -9.97 5.49 14.35
C LEU A 142 -9.36 6.88 14.35
N ASP A 143 -8.70 7.24 13.29
CA ASP A 143 -8.23 8.59 13.03
C ASP A 143 -9.42 9.54 12.77
N GLU A 144 -9.22 10.85 12.98
CA GLU A 144 -10.27 11.87 12.81
C GLU A 144 -10.91 11.86 11.40
N GLY A 145 -10.16 11.41 10.39
CA GLY A 145 -10.61 11.30 9.00
C GLY A 145 -11.23 9.96 8.61
N GLU A 146 -11.37 9.03 9.54
CA GLU A 146 -11.85 7.67 9.30
C GLU A 146 -13.27 7.47 9.81
N ASP A 147 -14.15 7.04 8.90
CA ASP A 147 -15.53 6.64 9.17
C ASP A 147 -15.79 5.28 8.51
N LEU A 148 -15.64 4.22 9.30
CA LEU A 148 -15.76 2.84 8.83
C LEU A 148 -16.50 1.94 9.81
N GLU A 149 -17.11 0.87 9.27
CA GLU A 149 -17.76 -0.21 10.01
C GLU A 149 -16.97 -1.52 9.79
N VAL A 150 -16.91 -2.35 10.85
CA VAL A 150 -16.34 -3.70 10.75
C VAL A 150 -17.46 -4.69 10.38
N CYS A 151 -17.23 -5.55 9.41
CA CYS A 151 -18.20 -6.54 8.93
C CYS A 151 -17.52 -7.87 8.52
#